data_045fb861536d554a8bba04443f20319f
#
_entry.id   045fb861536d554a8bba04443f20319f
#
_cell.length_a   1.000
_cell.length_b   1.000
_cell.length_c   1.000
_cell.angle_alpha   90.00
_cell.angle_beta   90.00
_cell.angle_gamma   90.00
#
_symmetry.space_group_name_H-M   'P 1'
#
loop_
_entity.id
_entity.type
_entity.pdbx_description
1 polymer ?
#
loop_
_entity_poly.entity_id
_entity_poly.type
_entity_poly.pdbx_seq_one_letter_code
_entity_poly.pdbx_strand_id
1 'polypeptide(L)'
;MHFSKFWPKKAIFVVYVKRQDMAAISNNEIKKVKALQQKKFRDETGLFIVEGEKMVEEALKSHFKVEDLYRKNDIGDEAMKRISSLSSPSPVLAVVHKPSDIYVDDVASVASMLSEGGLYLALDTIRDPGNLGTILRIADWFGADAVFATRDTVDVFNPKVVQATMGAIFRVKMHYV
;
A
#
# COMPACT_ATOMS: atom_id res chain seq x y z
N MET A 1 15.52 -31.98 2.59
CA MET A 1 15.37 -31.18 1.37
C MET A 1 15.75 -29.75 1.67
N HIS A 2 16.84 -29.25 1.05
CA HIS A 2 17.43 -27.95 1.33
C HIS A 2 16.67 -26.84 0.60
N PHE A 3 15.97 -25.98 1.33
CA PHE A 3 15.40 -24.72 0.83
C PHE A 3 16.35 -23.54 1.07
N SER A 4 17.55 -23.59 0.51
CA SER A 4 18.51 -22.49 0.62
C SER A 4 19.26 -22.23 -0.70
N LYS A 5 18.52 -21.89 -1.77
CA LYS A 5 19.14 -21.34 -2.99
C LYS A 5 18.04 -20.70 -3.84
N PHE A 6 17.76 -19.42 -3.60
CA PHE A 6 17.29 -18.51 -4.65
C PHE A 6 16.97 -17.12 -4.04
N TRP A 7 17.99 -16.49 -3.46
CA TRP A 7 17.92 -15.07 -3.23
C TRP A 7 19.21 -14.43 -3.73
N PRO A 8 19.21 -13.75 -4.89
CA PRO A 8 20.39 -12.98 -5.29
C PRO A 8 20.58 -11.85 -4.29
N LYS A 9 21.78 -11.78 -3.68
CA LYS A 9 22.26 -10.62 -2.96
C LYS A 9 22.42 -9.45 -3.95
N LYS A 10 21.32 -8.85 -4.40
CA LYS A 10 21.37 -7.58 -5.10
C LYS A 10 21.41 -6.48 -4.06
N ALA A 11 22.47 -5.69 -4.14
CA ALA A 11 22.62 -4.46 -3.38
C ALA A 11 21.31 -3.66 -3.45
N ILE A 12 20.75 -3.39 -2.27
CA ILE A 12 19.58 -2.50 -2.14
C ILE A 12 20.10 -1.11 -2.50
N PHE A 13 19.85 -0.67 -3.71
CA PHE A 13 19.90 0.74 -4.04
C PHE A 13 18.71 1.39 -3.35
N VAL A 14 18.91 1.79 -2.10
CA VAL A 14 18.04 2.76 -1.45
C VAL A 14 18.28 4.05 -2.20
N VAL A 15 17.41 4.36 -3.15
CA VAL A 15 17.33 5.70 -3.71
C VAL A 15 16.83 6.57 -2.56
N TYR A 16 17.79 7.10 -1.80
CA TYR A 16 17.53 8.20 -0.90
C TYR A 16 17.08 9.37 -1.76
N VAL A 17 15.80 9.62 -1.86
CA VAL A 17 15.31 10.95 -2.18
C VAL A 17 15.72 11.81 -0.99
N LYS A 18 16.92 12.40 -1.12
CA LYS A 18 17.45 13.32 -0.16
C LYS A 18 16.58 14.55 -0.23
N ARG A 19 15.66 14.71 0.71
CA ARG A 19 15.09 16.02 0.96
C ARG A 19 16.27 16.89 1.34
N GLN A 20 16.72 17.73 0.40
CA GLN A 20 17.68 18.79 0.69
C GLN A 20 16.96 19.76 1.61
N ASP A 21 17.63 20.06 2.73
CA ASP A 21 17.25 20.95 3.81
C ASP A 21 16.22 20.39 4.82
N MET A 22 16.65 20.28 6.07
CA MET A 22 15.88 19.98 7.27
C MET A 22 14.91 21.13 7.60
N ALA A 23 14.01 21.45 6.66
CA ALA A 23 12.91 22.36 6.94
C ALA A 23 11.80 21.57 7.65
N ALA A 24 11.31 22.09 8.76
CA ALA A 24 10.18 21.55 9.45
C ALA A 24 9.01 21.35 8.46
N ILE A 25 8.33 20.19 8.52
CA ILE A 25 7.18 19.91 7.66
C ILE A 25 6.15 21.05 7.78
N SER A 26 5.71 21.58 6.66
CA SER A 26 4.78 22.70 6.66
C SER A 26 3.37 22.27 7.12
N ASN A 27 2.61 23.21 7.68
CA ASN A 27 1.21 22.93 8.06
C ASN A 27 0.34 22.54 6.87
N ASN A 28 0.65 23.02 5.67
CA ASN A 28 -0.03 22.66 4.43
C ASN A 28 0.22 21.19 4.06
N GLU A 29 1.46 20.77 4.20
CA GLU A 29 1.88 19.40 3.92
C GLU A 29 1.27 18.41 4.92
N ILE A 30 1.27 18.76 6.22
CA ILE A 30 0.55 17.99 7.25
C ILE A 30 -0.92 17.81 6.88
N LYS A 31 -1.60 18.88 6.44
CA LYS A 31 -3.01 18.81 6.02
C LYS A 31 -3.19 17.87 4.82
N LYS A 32 -2.31 17.95 3.81
CA LYS A 32 -2.36 17.07 2.62
C LYS A 32 -2.20 15.61 3.00
N VAL A 33 -1.16 15.28 3.78
CA VAL A 33 -0.92 13.89 4.21
C VAL A 33 -2.09 13.36 5.05
N LYS A 34 -2.57 14.16 6.02
CA LYS A 34 -3.72 13.78 6.86
C LYS A 34 -4.99 13.55 6.04
N ALA A 35 -5.21 14.32 5.00
CA ALA A 35 -6.39 14.19 4.13
C ALA A 35 -6.45 12.81 3.45
N LEU A 36 -5.31 12.16 3.17
CA LEU A 36 -5.24 10.82 2.58
C LEU A 36 -5.85 9.72 3.47
N GLN A 37 -6.18 10.00 4.71
CA GLN A 37 -6.98 9.09 5.54
C GLN A 37 -8.41 8.94 5.01
N GLN A 38 -8.91 9.89 4.23
CA GLN A 38 -10.24 9.88 3.62
C GLN A 38 -10.18 9.40 2.16
N LYS A 39 -11.11 8.50 1.76
CA LYS A 39 -11.18 7.93 0.41
C LYS A 39 -11.20 9.00 -0.69
N LYS A 40 -12.02 10.05 -0.50
CA LYS A 40 -12.15 11.16 -1.46
C LYS A 40 -10.80 11.71 -1.89
N PHE A 41 -9.92 12.04 -0.94
CA PHE A 41 -8.61 12.63 -1.25
C PHE A 41 -7.63 11.62 -1.84
N ARG A 42 -7.74 10.33 -1.48
CA ARG A 42 -6.97 9.27 -2.14
C ARG A 42 -7.36 9.10 -3.60
N ASP A 43 -8.64 9.23 -3.92
CA ASP A 43 -9.13 9.12 -5.28
C ASP A 43 -8.78 10.37 -6.12
N GLU A 44 -8.85 11.55 -5.54
CA GLU A 44 -8.48 12.82 -6.20
C GLU A 44 -6.97 12.90 -6.49
N THR A 45 -6.14 12.40 -5.60
CA THR A 45 -4.67 12.54 -5.70
C THR A 45 -3.97 11.32 -6.29
N GLY A 46 -4.62 10.16 -6.29
CA GLY A 46 -3.98 8.89 -6.63
C GLY A 46 -2.94 8.44 -5.60
N LEU A 47 -2.98 8.98 -4.35
CA LEU A 47 -2.01 8.71 -3.30
C LEU A 47 -2.67 8.01 -2.10
N PHE A 48 -1.87 7.26 -1.35
CA PHE A 48 -2.29 6.67 -0.06
C PHE A 48 -1.13 6.65 0.93
N ILE A 49 -1.43 6.42 2.20
CA ILE A 49 -0.43 6.37 3.27
C ILE A 49 -0.09 4.94 3.65
N VAL A 50 1.19 4.74 3.94
CA VAL A 50 1.77 3.50 4.45
C VAL A 50 2.53 3.85 5.73
N GLU A 51 2.17 3.24 6.85
CA GLU A 51 2.74 3.58 8.15
C GLU A 51 3.34 2.34 8.82
N GLY A 52 4.52 2.49 9.41
CA GLY A 52 5.26 1.40 10.07
C GLY A 52 6.54 1.01 9.33
N GLU A 53 7.62 0.73 10.08
CA GLU A 53 8.94 0.46 9.51
C GLU A 53 8.93 -0.69 8.50
N LYS A 54 8.34 -1.83 8.87
CA LYS A 54 8.25 -3.00 7.98
C LYS A 54 7.39 -2.71 6.74
N MET A 55 6.27 -2.01 6.92
CA MET A 55 5.37 -1.67 5.83
C MET A 55 6.02 -0.71 4.84
N VAL A 56 6.73 0.31 5.33
CA VAL A 56 7.46 1.26 4.49
C VAL A 56 8.65 0.58 3.80
N GLU A 57 9.35 -0.33 4.46
CA GLU A 57 10.41 -1.13 3.85
C GLU A 57 9.88 -2.00 2.70
N GLU A 58 8.72 -2.65 2.87
CA GLU A 58 8.05 -3.41 1.81
C GLU A 58 7.66 -2.51 0.63
N ALA A 59 7.09 -1.33 0.90
CA ALA A 59 6.75 -0.36 -0.14
C ALA A 59 7.98 0.06 -0.95
N LEU A 60 9.09 0.38 -0.29
CA LEU A 60 10.35 0.79 -0.93
C LEU A 60 11.00 -0.33 -1.77
N LYS A 61 10.77 -1.61 -1.42
CA LYS A 61 11.26 -2.78 -2.17
C LYS A 61 10.35 -3.20 -3.31
N SER A 62 9.11 -2.69 -3.32
CA SER A 62 8.09 -3.05 -4.30
C SER A 62 8.23 -2.22 -5.59
N HIS A 63 7.33 -2.48 -6.54
CA HIS A 63 7.19 -1.67 -7.76
C HIS A 63 6.36 -0.39 -7.54
N PHE A 64 5.80 -0.19 -6.35
CA PHE A 64 5.03 1.01 -6.04
C PHE A 64 5.93 2.24 -5.96
N LYS A 65 5.50 3.33 -6.58
CA LYS A 65 6.23 4.59 -6.51
C LYS A 65 5.97 5.27 -5.17
N VAL A 66 7.02 5.47 -4.37
CA VAL A 66 6.98 6.27 -3.15
C VAL A 66 7.16 7.74 -3.53
N GLU A 67 6.22 8.59 -3.13
CA GLU A 67 6.24 10.04 -3.36
C GLU A 67 7.02 10.76 -2.27
N ASP A 68 6.66 10.54 -1.01
CA ASP A 68 7.28 11.16 0.15
C ASP A 68 7.54 10.15 1.27
N LEU A 69 8.56 10.43 2.07
CA LEU A 69 8.93 9.65 3.25
C LEU A 69 9.12 10.57 4.45
N TYR A 70 8.37 10.33 5.51
CA TYR A 70 8.40 11.08 6.76
C TYR A 70 8.97 10.20 7.86
N ARG A 71 10.03 10.67 8.52
CA ARG A 71 10.58 10.04 9.72
C ARG A 71 10.34 10.94 10.92
N LYS A 72 9.98 10.34 12.03
CA LYS A 72 9.74 11.04 13.29
C LYS A 72 10.95 11.90 13.71
N ASN A 73 12.17 11.40 13.49
CA ASN A 73 13.39 12.13 13.80
C ASN A 73 13.61 13.38 12.93
N ASP A 74 13.00 13.42 11.73
CA ASP A 74 13.17 14.53 10.79
C ASP A 74 12.09 15.60 10.97
N ILE A 75 10.84 15.19 11.29
CA ILE A 75 9.69 16.10 11.37
C ILE A 75 9.20 16.37 12.80
N GLY A 76 9.70 15.63 13.79
CA GLY A 76 9.31 15.72 15.20
C GLY A 76 8.05 14.94 15.56
N ASP A 77 7.90 14.66 16.87
CA ASP A 77 6.80 13.89 17.44
C ASP A 77 5.42 14.48 17.16
N GLU A 78 5.28 15.78 17.33
CA GLU A 78 3.98 16.45 17.15
C GLU A 78 3.51 16.43 15.70
N ALA A 79 4.41 16.63 14.73
CA ALA A 79 4.07 16.53 13.32
C ALA A 79 3.69 15.09 12.94
N MET A 80 4.45 14.09 13.43
CA MET A 80 4.16 12.68 13.19
C MET A 80 2.78 12.30 13.75
N LYS A 81 2.43 12.72 14.97
CA LYS A 81 1.10 12.49 15.55
C LYS A 81 -0.02 13.07 14.69
N ARG A 82 0.20 14.21 14.05
CA ARG A 82 -0.82 14.88 13.23
C ARG A 82 -1.08 14.19 11.90
N ILE A 83 -0.08 13.52 11.29
CA ILE A 83 -0.21 12.81 10.01
C ILE A 83 -0.54 11.33 10.18
N SER A 84 -0.23 10.74 11.33
CA SER A 84 -0.46 9.33 11.62
C SER A 84 -1.95 8.97 11.60
N SER A 85 -2.25 7.75 11.14
CA SER A 85 -3.56 7.10 11.23
C SER A 85 -3.68 6.19 12.46
N LEU A 86 -2.58 5.97 13.18
CA LEU A 86 -2.50 5.06 14.32
C LEU A 86 -2.68 5.81 15.64
N SER A 87 -3.24 5.14 16.63
CA SER A 87 -3.35 5.68 18.00
C SER A 87 -1.97 5.90 18.64
N SER A 88 -1.00 5.05 18.29
CA SER A 88 0.42 5.22 18.62
C SER A 88 1.19 5.38 17.30
N PRO A 89 1.63 6.60 16.98
CA PRO A 89 2.31 6.87 15.72
C PRO A 89 3.59 6.05 15.56
N SER A 90 3.78 5.50 14.37
CA SER A 90 5.01 4.83 14.00
C SER A 90 6.16 5.82 13.80
N PRO A 91 7.43 5.41 13.93
CA PRO A 91 8.57 6.27 13.64
C PRO A 91 8.71 6.65 12.16
N VAL A 92 7.96 6.00 11.26
CA VAL A 92 8.04 6.27 9.81
C VAL A 92 6.68 6.13 9.14
N LEU A 93 6.43 7.02 8.17
CA LEU A 93 5.26 7.04 7.29
C LEU A 93 5.71 7.39 5.87
N ALA A 94 5.16 6.69 4.88
CA ALA A 94 5.35 6.99 3.46
C ALA A 94 4.03 7.38 2.78
N VAL A 95 4.11 8.25 1.80
CA VAL A 95 3.06 8.54 0.83
C VAL A 95 3.40 7.82 -0.46
N VAL A 96 2.47 7.04 -0.98
CA VAL A 96 2.69 6.09 -2.08
C VAL A 96 1.63 6.27 -3.14
N HIS A 97 2.02 6.13 -4.42
CA HIS A 97 1.09 6.16 -5.54
C HIS A 97 0.26 4.89 -5.62
N LYS A 98 -1.04 5.04 -5.88
CA LYS A 98 -1.92 3.93 -6.25
C LYS A 98 -1.55 3.42 -7.64
N PRO A 99 -1.63 2.10 -7.91
CA PRO A 99 -1.54 1.57 -9.26
C PRO A 99 -2.63 2.16 -10.16
N SER A 100 -2.30 2.42 -11.43
CA SER A 100 -3.26 2.97 -12.40
C SER A 100 -4.29 1.95 -12.88
N ASP A 101 -3.99 0.66 -12.76
CA ASP A 101 -4.79 -0.48 -13.21
C ASP A 101 -5.70 -1.05 -12.12
N ILE A 102 -5.88 -0.32 -11.01
CA ILE A 102 -6.68 -0.79 -9.87
C ILE A 102 -8.17 -0.96 -10.22
N TYR A 103 -8.69 -0.21 -11.19
CA TYR A 103 -10.08 -0.30 -11.66
C TYR A 103 -10.13 -0.85 -13.07
N VAL A 104 -10.99 -1.86 -13.27
CA VAL A 104 -11.21 -2.52 -14.55
C VAL A 104 -12.69 -2.44 -14.88
N ASP A 105 -13.04 -1.84 -16.01
CA ASP A 105 -14.43 -1.50 -16.34
C ASP A 105 -15.08 -2.49 -17.31
N ASP A 106 -14.31 -3.38 -17.93
CA ASP A 106 -14.83 -4.28 -18.96
C ASP A 106 -14.35 -5.73 -18.78
N VAL A 107 -15.21 -6.65 -19.22
CA VAL A 107 -14.98 -8.10 -19.11
C VAL A 107 -13.78 -8.58 -19.95
N ALA A 108 -13.54 -7.95 -21.09
CA ALA A 108 -12.43 -8.35 -21.97
C ALA A 108 -11.08 -8.07 -21.31
N SER A 109 -10.96 -6.92 -20.63
CA SER A 109 -9.79 -6.58 -19.83
C SER A 109 -9.57 -7.56 -18.70
N VAL A 110 -10.62 -7.94 -17.95
CA VAL A 110 -10.52 -8.99 -16.91
C VAL A 110 -10.06 -10.31 -17.53
N ALA A 111 -10.70 -10.73 -18.65
CA ALA A 111 -10.34 -11.98 -19.31
C ALA A 111 -8.87 -12.01 -19.78
N SER A 112 -8.34 -10.86 -20.22
CA SER A 112 -6.92 -10.76 -20.64
C SER A 112 -5.91 -10.90 -19.50
N MET A 113 -6.34 -10.71 -18.25
CA MET A 113 -5.51 -10.88 -17.05
C MET A 113 -5.47 -12.35 -16.58
N LEU A 114 -6.36 -13.19 -17.08
CA LEU A 114 -6.44 -14.60 -16.68
C LEU A 114 -5.51 -15.46 -17.56
N SER A 115 -4.82 -16.38 -16.92
CA SER A 115 -3.98 -17.38 -17.58
C SER A 115 -4.44 -18.79 -17.23
N GLU A 116 -4.18 -19.76 -18.12
CA GLU A 116 -4.45 -21.16 -17.83
C GLU A 116 -3.63 -21.63 -16.62
N GLY A 117 -4.29 -22.29 -15.67
CA GLY A 117 -3.66 -22.77 -14.44
C GLY A 117 -3.42 -21.70 -13.38
N GLY A 118 -3.82 -20.43 -13.62
CA GLY A 118 -3.72 -19.36 -12.64
C GLY A 118 -4.69 -19.51 -11.46
N LEU A 119 -4.29 -19.01 -10.29
CA LEU A 119 -5.12 -18.95 -9.08
C LEU A 119 -5.67 -17.54 -8.89
N TYR A 120 -6.97 -17.39 -8.92
CA TYR A 120 -7.67 -16.11 -8.81
C TYR A 120 -8.71 -16.16 -7.70
N LEU A 121 -8.84 -15.04 -6.98
CA LEU A 121 -9.92 -14.86 -6.01
C LEU A 121 -10.91 -13.82 -6.52
N ALA A 122 -12.21 -14.13 -6.37
CA ALA A 122 -13.28 -13.17 -6.61
C ALA A 122 -13.96 -12.86 -5.28
N LEU A 123 -14.05 -11.56 -4.96
CA LEU A 123 -14.61 -11.06 -3.70
C LEU A 123 -15.85 -10.23 -3.99
N ASP A 124 -16.93 -10.56 -3.33
CA ASP A 124 -18.16 -9.78 -3.42
C ASP A 124 -18.44 -9.10 -2.09
N THR A 125 -18.51 -7.76 -2.13
CA THR A 125 -19.00 -6.92 -1.03
C THR A 125 -18.31 -7.15 0.31
N ILE A 126 -16.98 -7.28 0.33
CA ILE A 126 -16.21 -7.37 1.58
C ILE A 126 -16.11 -5.96 2.20
N ARG A 127 -16.82 -5.75 3.31
CA ARG A 127 -16.92 -4.41 3.94
C ARG A 127 -15.94 -4.18 5.09
N ASP A 128 -15.55 -5.24 5.79
CA ASP A 128 -14.62 -5.11 6.92
C ASP A 128 -13.17 -4.99 6.46
N PRO A 129 -12.44 -3.94 6.90
CA PRO A 129 -11.04 -3.73 6.53
C PRO A 129 -10.11 -4.86 6.98
N GLY A 130 -10.34 -5.45 8.15
CA GLY A 130 -9.55 -6.53 8.69
C GLY A 130 -9.71 -7.81 7.87
N ASN A 131 -10.95 -8.10 7.44
CA ASN A 131 -11.25 -9.25 6.59
C ASN A 131 -10.56 -9.11 5.23
N LEU A 132 -10.66 -7.96 4.56
CA LEU A 132 -9.97 -7.75 3.28
C LEU A 132 -8.46 -7.89 3.44
N GLY A 133 -7.86 -7.29 4.48
CA GLY A 133 -6.43 -7.44 4.75
C GLY A 133 -6.02 -8.89 5.00
N THR A 134 -6.83 -9.66 5.71
CA THR A 134 -6.58 -11.09 5.94
C THR A 134 -6.67 -11.90 4.65
N ILE A 135 -7.68 -11.63 3.81
CA ILE A 135 -7.84 -12.30 2.51
C ILE A 135 -6.62 -12.03 1.62
N LEU A 136 -6.15 -10.77 1.55
CA LEU A 136 -4.96 -10.44 0.76
C LEU A 136 -3.69 -11.14 1.28
N ARG A 137 -3.55 -11.32 2.60
CA ARG A 137 -2.45 -12.12 3.17
C ARG A 137 -2.54 -13.59 2.79
N ILE A 138 -3.76 -14.14 2.75
CA ILE A 138 -3.98 -15.52 2.29
C ILE A 138 -3.64 -15.63 0.80
N ALA A 139 -4.10 -14.68 -0.02
CA ALA A 139 -3.78 -14.61 -1.45
C ALA A 139 -2.25 -14.58 -1.69
N ASP A 140 -1.53 -13.75 -0.94
CA ASP A 140 -0.06 -13.65 -0.97
C ASP A 140 0.59 -15.00 -0.59
N TRP A 141 0.12 -15.61 0.50
CA TRP A 141 0.67 -16.88 0.99
C TRP A 141 0.51 -18.04 0.01
N PHE A 142 -0.63 -18.12 -0.66
CA PHE A 142 -0.90 -19.17 -1.65
C PHE A 142 -0.47 -18.80 -3.07
N GLY A 143 0.12 -17.63 -3.29
CA GLY A 143 0.62 -17.20 -4.58
C GLY A 143 -0.51 -16.95 -5.59
N ALA A 144 -1.62 -16.34 -5.16
CA ALA A 144 -2.69 -15.96 -6.08
C ALA A 144 -2.16 -14.94 -7.11
N ASP A 145 -2.50 -15.17 -8.39
CA ASP A 145 -2.07 -14.31 -9.50
C ASP A 145 -2.78 -12.96 -9.49
N ALA A 146 -4.07 -12.94 -9.10
CA ALA A 146 -4.79 -11.69 -8.83
C ALA A 146 -6.00 -11.92 -7.93
N VAL A 147 -6.48 -10.81 -7.36
CA VAL A 147 -7.74 -10.72 -6.61
C VAL A 147 -8.64 -9.71 -7.30
N PHE A 148 -9.84 -10.13 -7.68
CA PHE A 148 -10.87 -9.27 -8.25
C PHE A 148 -11.94 -9.00 -7.19
N ALA A 149 -12.37 -7.78 -7.04
CA ALA A 149 -13.37 -7.41 -6.04
C ALA A 149 -14.44 -6.50 -6.63
N THR A 150 -15.67 -6.65 -6.18
CA THR A 150 -16.73 -5.70 -6.52
C THR A 150 -16.42 -4.31 -5.95
N ARG A 151 -16.91 -3.25 -6.60
CA ARG A 151 -16.69 -1.85 -6.18
C ARG A 151 -17.29 -1.50 -4.81
N ASP A 152 -18.22 -2.32 -4.33
CA ASP A 152 -18.81 -2.21 -2.98
C ASP A 152 -17.89 -2.80 -1.90
N THR A 153 -16.82 -3.48 -2.27
CA THR A 153 -15.76 -3.91 -1.35
C THR A 153 -15.00 -2.71 -0.82
N VAL A 154 -14.65 -2.74 0.45
CA VAL A 154 -13.86 -1.69 1.11
C VAL A 154 -12.59 -1.36 0.33
N ASP A 155 -12.26 -0.06 0.25
CA ASP A 155 -11.07 0.42 -0.45
C ASP A 155 -9.78 -0.19 0.12
N VAL A 156 -9.03 -0.89 -0.72
CA VAL A 156 -7.77 -1.56 -0.35
C VAL A 156 -6.71 -0.57 0.17
N PHE A 157 -6.80 0.70 -0.24
CA PHE A 157 -5.91 1.77 0.21
C PHE A 157 -6.42 2.49 1.48
N ASN A 158 -7.54 2.03 2.06
CA ASN A 158 -7.94 2.48 3.39
C ASN A 158 -6.82 2.16 4.39
N PRO A 159 -6.38 3.13 5.24
CA PRO A 159 -5.27 2.91 6.18
C PRO A 159 -5.42 1.65 7.06
N LYS A 160 -6.65 1.31 7.46
CA LYS A 160 -6.92 0.09 8.24
C LYS A 160 -6.69 -1.18 7.42
N VAL A 161 -7.07 -1.18 6.11
CA VAL A 161 -6.80 -2.31 5.22
C VAL A 161 -5.30 -2.43 4.99
N VAL A 162 -4.63 -1.32 4.63
CA VAL A 162 -3.17 -1.30 4.40
C VAL A 162 -2.43 -1.92 5.58
N GLN A 163 -2.75 -1.51 6.81
CA GLN A 163 -2.16 -2.10 8.02
C GLN A 163 -2.47 -3.59 8.16
N ALA A 164 -3.73 -4.00 7.91
CA ALA A 164 -4.15 -5.38 8.06
C ALA A 164 -3.49 -6.32 7.03
N THR A 165 -3.05 -5.81 5.88
CA THR A 165 -2.35 -6.62 4.85
C THR A 165 -0.95 -7.08 5.29
N MET A 166 -0.32 -6.41 6.24
CA MET A 166 1.05 -6.68 6.69
C MET A 166 2.06 -6.77 5.52
N GLY A 167 1.89 -5.93 4.48
CA GLY A 167 2.74 -5.86 3.30
C GLY A 167 2.26 -6.65 2.09
N ALA A 168 1.25 -7.53 2.22
CA ALA A 168 0.70 -8.27 1.09
C ALA A 168 0.17 -7.36 -0.04
N ILE A 169 -0.31 -6.14 0.30
CA ILE A 169 -0.75 -5.14 -0.67
C ILE A 169 0.30 -4.81 -1.75
N PHE A 170 1.58 -4.96 -1.45
CA PHE A 170 2.68 -4.66 -2.37
C PHE A 170 3.05 -5.84 -3.29
N ARG A 171 2.48 -7.03 -3.05
CA ARG A 171 2.78 -8.26 -3.78
C ARG A 171 1.58 -8.82 -4.53
N VAL A 172 0.40 -8.69 -3.96
CA VAL A 172 -0.85 -9.18 -4.55
C VAL A 172 -1.43 -8.14 -5.51
N LYS A 173 -1.69 -8.54 -6.74
CA LYS A 173 -2.44 -7.73 -7.70
C LYS A 173 -3.90 -7.74 -7.31
N MET A 174 -4.48 -6.57 -7.07
CA MET A 174 -5.91 -6.44 -6.77
C MET A 174 -6.56 -5.47 -7.73
N HIS A 175 -7.73 -5.85 -8.25
CA HIS A 175 -8.52 -5.05 -9.18
C HIS A 175 -9.97 -4.94 -8.70
N TYR A 176 -10.58 -3.77 -8.86
CA TYR A 176 -12.01 -3.55 -8.69
C TYR A 176 -12.72 -3.63 -10.04
N VAL A 177 -13.78 -4.45 -10.09
CA VAL A 177 -14.58 -4.72 -11.29
C VAL A 177 -16.03 -4.28 -11.12
#